data_16019de563c06f2629576fa6da396232
#
_entry.id   16019de563c06f2629576fa6da396232
#
_cell.length_a   1.000
_cell.length_b   1.000
_cell.length_c   1.000
_cell.angle_alpha   90.00
_cell.angle_beta   90.00
_cell.angle_gamma   90.00
#
_symmetry.space_group_name_H-M   'P 1'
#
loop_
_entity.id
_entity.type
_entity.pdbx_description
1 polymer ?
#
loop_
_entity_poly.entity_id
_entity_poly.type
_entity_poly.pdbx_seq_one_letter_code
_entity_poly.pdbx_strand_id
1 'polypeptide(L)'
;GGDHEHRIVQEIVLGIGGVRAVQEYARVTGGPAPTVFHLNEGHAGFSGLERVGRLIEGGAGFSEAVAEVRAGTVFTTHTPVPAGIDRFDASQLRGYLDADENGLSRLIPSLPVEAALALGIEEGGDIFNMAQLGFRIAQRSNGVAKLHGSVSRGMFQNLYPGFDVPEVPIGSVTNGVHRRTWTSAHMDDLYKKALGDVDISSMSDW
;
A
#
# COMPACT_ATOMS: atom_id res chain seq x y z
N GLY A 1 9.26 -0.01 16.34
CA GLY A 1 10.70 -0.03 16.41
C GLY A 1 11.29 0.93 15.39
N GLY A 2 12.30 1.69 15.79
CA GLY A 2 12.90 2.73 14.96
C GLY A 2 14.07 2.26 14.10
N ASP A 3 14.18 0.96 13.85
CA ASP A 3 15.23 0.36 13.05
C ASP A 3 14.69 0.03 11.65
N HIS A 4 15.33 0.57 10.61
CA HIS A 4 14.98 0.37 9.21
C HIS A 4 15.00 -1.12 8.83
N GLU A 5 15.99 -1.87 9.33
CA GLU A 5 16.09 -3.31 9.05
C GLU A 5 14.89 -4.08 9.62
N HIS A 6 14.52 -3.80 10.85
CA HIS A 6 13.35 -4.40 11.47
C HIS A 6 12.06 -4.05 10.71
N ARG A 7 11.98 -2.82 10.17
CA ARG A 7 10.84 -2.36 9.38
C ARG A 7 10.72 -3.15 8.07
N ILE A 8 11.81 -3.34 7.34
CA ILE A 8 11.81 -4.15 6.11
C ILE A 8 11.29 -5.56 6.39
N VAL A 9 11.76 -6.21 7.45
CA VAL A 9 11.30 -7.57 7.82
C VAL A 9 9.80 -7.59 8.11
N GLN A 10 9.28 -6.59 8.83
CA GLN A 10 7.84 -6.49 9.09
C GLN A 10 7.04 -6.39 7.79
N GLU A 11 7.50 -5.58 6.83
CA GLU A 11 6.82 -5.39 5.55
C GLU A 11 6.92 -6.61 4.64
N ILE A 12 8.05 -7.34 4.68
CA ILE A 12 8.19 -8.64 4.01
C ILE A 12 7.17 -9.64 4.58
N VAL A 13 7.09 -9.76 5.89
CA VAL A 13 6.13 -10.68 6.55
C VAL A 13 4.70 -10.30 6.22
N LEU A 14 4.36 -9.00 6.26
CA LEU A 14 3.02 -8.53 5.93
C LEU A 14 2.69 -8.75 4.45
N GLY A 15 3.53 -8.28 3.55
CA GLY A 15 3.27 -8.28 2.12
C GLY A 15 3.39 -9.68 1.52
N ILE A 16 4.56 -10.27 1.55
CA ILE A 16 4.84 -11.59 0.96
C ILE A 16 4.13 -12.68 1.77
N GLY A 17 4.36 -12.70 3.08
CA GLY A 17 3.77 -13.69 3.99
C GLY A 17 2.25 -13.62 4.00
N GLY A 18 1.67 -12.43 3.98
CA GLY A 18 0.22 -12.21 3.93
C GLY A 18 -0.42 -12.81 2.69
N VAL A 19 0.16 -12.60 1.51
CA VAL A 19 -0.34 -13.21 0.25
C VAL A 19 -0.27 -14.74 0.33
N ARG A 20 0.85 -15.28 0.78
CA ARG A 20 1.03 -16.73 0.93
C ARG A 20 0.02 -17.34 1.90
N ALA A 21 -0.21 -16.69 3.04
CA ALA A 21 -1.17 -17.14 4.04
C ALA A 21 -2.61 -17.15 3.52
N VAL A 22 -3.03 -16.09 2.83
CA VAL A 22 -4.39 -15.99 2.26
C VAL A 22 -4.62 -17.02 1.16
N GLN A 23 -3.62 -17.26 0.31
CA GLN A 23 -3.72 -18.28 -0.74
C GLN A 23 -3.75 -19.69 -0.17
N GLU A 24 -2.92 -19.97 0.84
CA GLU A 24 -2.92 -21.26 1.53
C GLU A 24 -4.24 -21.49 2.28
N TYR A 25 -4.80 -20.45 2.90
CA TYR A 25 -6.14 -20.52 3.49
C TYR A 25 -7.20 -20.92 2.46
N ALA A 26 -7.22 -20.23 1.30
CA ALA A 26 -8.17 -20.59 0.23
C ALA A 26 -7.98 -22.04 -0.26
N ARG A 27 -6.74 -22.50 -0.40
CA ARG A 27 -6.40 -23.87 -0.79
C ARG A 27 -6.92 -24.91 0.21
N VAL A 28 -6.68 -24.68 1.51
CA VAL A 28 -7.04 -25.62 2.58
C VAL A 28 -8.55 -25.68 2.80
N THR A 29 -9.22 -24.52 2.70
CA THR A 29 -10.68 -24.44 2.93
C THR A 29 -11.50 -24.77 1.69
N GLY A 30 -10.89 -24.84 0.51
CA GLY A 30 -11.62 -24.96 -0.77
C GLY A 30 -12.40 -23.70 -1.14
N GLY A 31 -12.12 -22.58 -0.46
CA GLY A 31 -12.74 -21.28 -0.73
C GLY A 31 -12.16 -20.58 -1.96
N PRO A 32 -12.83 -19.51 -2.46
CA PRO A 32 -12.33 -18.75 -3.59
C PRO A 32 -11.04 -18.00 -3.21
N ALA A 33 -10.06 -18.02 -4.10
CA ALA A 33 -8.88 -17.15 -3.97
C ALA A 33 -9.29 -15.68 -4.18
N PRO A 34 -8.67 -14.72 -3.46
CA PRO A 34 -8.90 -13.31 -3.68
C PRO A 34 -8.52 -12.89 -5.10
N THR A 35 -9.38 -12.12 -5.74
CA THR A 35 -9.14 -11.51 -7.05
C THR A 35 -8.74 -10.05 -6.96
N VAL A 36 -9.09 -9.38 -5.85
CA VAL A 36 -8.75 -7.98 -5.57
C VAL A 36 -8.00 -7.90 -4.26
N PHE A 37 -6.91 -7.14 -4.26
CA PHE A 37 -6.09 -6.84 -3.10
C PHE A 37 -6.13 -5.34 -2.81
N HIS A 38 -6.52 -5.00 -1.60
CA HIS A 38 -6.52 -3.63 -1.14
C HIS A 38 -5.30 -3.39 -0.24
N LEU A 39 -4.36 -2.59 -0.72
CA LEU A 39 -3.15 -2.22 0.00
C LEU A 39 -3.45 -0.99 0.87
N ASN A 40 -3.38 -1.20 2.18
CA ASN A 40 -3.56 -0.15 3.16
C ASN A 40 -2.17 0.40 3.53
N GLU A 41 -1.73 1.44 2.81
CA GLU A 41 -0.42 2.10 2.89
C GLU A 41 0.73 1.31 2.23
N GLY A 42 1.89 1.99 2.08
CA GLY A 42 3.09 1.47 1.41
C GLY A 42 3.63 0.18 2.01
N HIS A 43 3.53 0.01 3.34
CA HIS A 43 4.02 -1.19 4.03
C HIS A 43 3.40 -2.51 3.56
N ALA A 44 2.30 -2.49 2.83
CA ALA A 44 1.72 -3.66 2.19
C ALA A 44 2.22 -3.89 0.74
N GLY A 45 3.10 -3.02 0.22
CA GLY A 45 3.53 -2.99 -1.19
C GLY A 45 4.16 -4.29 -1.67
N PHE A 46 4.94 -4.99 -0.84
CA PHE A 46 5.57 -6.26 -1.22
C PHE A 46 4.56 -7.37 -1.58
N SER A 47 3.29 -7.24 -1.22
CA SER A 47 2.24 -8.16 -1.68
C SER A 47 2.09 -8.15 -3.21
N GLY A 48 2.34 -7.03 -3.86
CA GLY A 48 2.35 -6.93 -5.31
C GLY A 48 3.51 -7.70 -5.92
N LEU A 49 4.71 -7.63 -5.33
CA LEU A 49 5.89 -8.35 -5.82
C LEU A 49 5.71 -9.87 -5.70
N GLU A 50 5.15 -10.38 -4.60
CA GLU A 50 4.84 -11.81 -4.45
C GLU A 50 3.86 -12.27 -5.52
N ARG A 51 2.82 -11.49 -5.80
CA ARG A 51 1.82 -11.81 -6.83
C ARG A 51 2.42 -11.79 -8.24
N VAL A 52 3.28 -10.80 -8.52
CA VAL A 52 4.03 -10.73 -9.79
C VAL A 52 4.89 -11.98 -9.97
N GLY A 53 5.66 -12.37 -8.94
CA GLY A 53 6.48 -13.56 -8.98
C GLY A 53 5.67 -14.82 -9.31
N ARG A 54 4.50 -14.99 -8.70
CA ARG A 54 3.63 -16.15 -8.97
C ARG A 54 3.11 -16.21 -10.40
N LEU A 55 2.78 -15.07 -10.98
CA LEU A 55 2.35 -15.03 -12.38
C LEU A 55 3.51 -15.39 -13.32
N ILE A 56 4.72 -14.96 -12.99
CA ILE A 56 5.93 -15.33 -13.74
C ILE A 56 6.20 -16.85 -13.62
N GLU A 57 6.04 -17.43 -12.43
CA GLU A 57 6.10 -18.91 -12.26
C GLU A 57 5.08 -19.62 -13.13
N GLY A 58 3.92 -19.02 -13.36
CA GLY A 58 2.87 -19.49 -14.27
C GLY A 58 3.16 -19.26 -15.76
N GLY A 59 4.29 -18.63 -16.10
CA GLY A 59 4.73 -18.40 -17.48
C GLY A 59 4.47 -17.00 -18.03
N ALA A 60 3.94 -16.06 -17.24
CA ALA A 60 3.76 -14.67 -17.68
C ALA A 60 5.11 -13.94 -17.78
N GLY A 61 5.23 -12.99 -18.73
CA GLY A 61 6.33 -12.04 -18.73
C GLY A 61 6.22 -11.02 -17.61
N PHE A 62 7.35 -10.42 -17.16
CA PHE A 62 7.35 -9.46 -16.05
C PHE A 62 6.35 -8.31 -16.25
N SER A 63 6.35 -7.68 -17.41
CA SER A 63 5.44 -6.55 -17.71
C SER A 63 3.97 -6.97 -17.73
N GLU A 64 3.67 -8.15 -18.25
CA GLU A 64 2.34 -8.74 -18.22
C GLU A 64 1.88 -9.04 -16.80
N ALA A 65 2.73 -9.67 -16.01
CA ALA A 65 2.47 -9.96 -14.60
C ALA A 65 2.21 -8.68 -13.78
N VAL A 66 3.01 -7.63 -13.99
CA VAL A 66 2.77 -6.32 -13.35
C VAL A 66 1.43 -5.72 -13.79
N ALA A 67 1.08 -5.80 -15.07
CA ALA A 67 -0.20 -5.27 -15.57
C ALA A 67 -1.40 -6.00 -14.96
N GLU A 68 -1.33 -7.33 -14.85
CA GLU A 68 -2.38 -8.16 -14.22
C GLU A 68 -2.51 -7.86 -12.72
N VAL A 69 -1.38 -7.81 -12.00
CA VAL A 69 -1.38 -7.43 -10.57
C VAL A 69 -2.00 -6.06 -10.37
N ARG A 70 -1.66 -5.08 -11.21
CA ARG A 70 -2.25 -3.73 -11.15
C ARG A 70 -3.77 -3.77 -11.31
N ALA A 71 -4.28 -4.52 -12.28
CA ALA A 71 -5.72 -4.61 -12.55
C ALA A 71 -6.53 -5.06 -11.32
N GLY A 72 -5.94 -5.94 -10.49
CA GLY A 72 -6.53 -6.44 -9.25
C GLY A 72 -6.05 -5.75 -7.98
N THR A 73 -5.49 -4.53 -8.05
CA THR A 73 -4.94 -3.85 -6.87
C THR A 73 -5.54 -2.45 -6.68
N VAL A 74 -5.93 -2.16 -5.44
CA VAL A 74 -6.30 -0.83 -4.95
C VAL A 74 -5.29 -0.41 -3.90
N PHE A 75 -4.82 0.84 -3.95
CA PHE A 75 -3.88 1.40 -2.99
C PHE A 75 -4.48 2.60 -2.26
N THR A 76 -4.49 2.56 -0.94
CA THR A 76 -4.91 3.69 -0.11
C THR A 76 -3.73 4.22 0.68
N THR A 77 -3.35 5.48 0.42
CA THR A 77 -2.34 6.17 1.21
C THR A 77 -2.97 6.91 2.39
N HIS A 78 -2.30 6.88 3.53
CA HIS A 78 -2.69 7.55 4.77
C HIS A 78 -1.72 8.65 5.16
N THR A 79 -0.53 8.65 4.59
CA THR A 79 0.58 9.51 4.99
C THR A 79 0.55 10.85 4.24
N PRO A 80 0.32 11.99 4.95
CA PRO A 80 0.19 13.30 4.31
C PRO A 80 1.51 14.05 4.14
N VAL A 81 2.63 13.45 4.59
CA VAL A 81 3.96 14.10 4.58
C VAL A 81 5.04 13.15 4.11
N PRO A 82 6.01 13.60 3.28
CA PRO A 82 7.06 12.73 2.73
C PRO A 82 7.89 12.01 3.79
N ALA A 83 8.10 12.63 4.96
CA ALA A 83 8.91 12.06 6.05
C ALA A 83 8.28 10.83 6.73
N GLY A 84 6.97 10.61 6.55
CA GLY A 84 6.27 9.46 7.13
C GLY A 84 6.19 8.26 6.18
N ILE A 85 6.72 8.36 4.96
CA ILE A 85 6.75 7.28 3.99
C ILE A 85 7.95 6.40 4.25
N ASP A 86 7.74 5.07 4.30
CA ASP A 86 8.84 4.12 4.43
C ASP A 86 9.73 4.14 3.19
N ARG A 87 11.01 4.40 3.42
CA ARG A 87 12.06 4.48 2.41
C ARG A 87 13.25 3.66 2.84
N PHE A 88 13.81 2.91 1.93
CA PHE A 88 14.93 1.99 2.17
C PHE A 88 16.01 2.18 1.11
N ASP A 89 17.25 1.96 1.47
CA ASP A 89 18.31 1.86 0.46
C ASP A 89 18.07 0.62 -0.42
N ALA A 90 18.15 0.78 -1.74
CA ALA A 90 17.95 -0.32 -2.68
C ALA A 90 18.95 -1.46 -2.46
N SER A 91 20.18 -1.15 -2.03
CA SER A 91 21.20 -2.15 -1.65
C SER A 91 20.75 -3.01 -0.47
N GLN A 92 20.07 -2.40 0.51
CA GLN A 92 19.53 -3.10 1.67
C GLN A 92 18.43 -4.09 1.25
N LEU A 93 17.52 -3.65 0.37
CA LEU A 93 16.48 -4.54 -0.17
C LEU A 93 17.05 -5.67 -1.04
N ARG A 94 18.11 -5.39 -1.83
CA ARG A 94 18.83 -6.45 -2.56
C ARG A 94 19.32 -7.54 -1.62
N GLY A 95 19.83 -7.18 -0.45
CA GLY A 95 20.29 -8.15 0.55
C GLY A 95 19.18 -9.11 1.01
N TYR A 96 17.94 -8.62 1.14
CA TYR A 96 16.79 -9.47 1.47
C TYR A 96 16.27 -10.28 0.28
N LEU A 97 16.23 -9.67 -0.89
CA LEU A 97 15.81 -10.36 -2.11
C LEU A 97 16.87 -11.38 -2.58
N ASP A 98 18.15 -11.12 -2.33
CA ASP A 98 19.30 -11.97 -2.59
C ASP A 98 19.19 -12.73 -3.93
N ALA A 99 19.65 -12.10 -5.01
CA ALA A 99 19.53 -12.66 -6.35
C ALA A 99 20.43 -13.90 -6.55
N ASP A 100 19.93 -14.89 -7.28
CA ASP A 100 20.73 -16.01 -7.78
C ASP A 100 21.62 -15.58 -8.98
N GLU A 101 22.32 -16.51 -9.58
CA GLU A 101 23.21 -16.29 -10.74
C GLU A 101 22.47 -15.76 -11.98
N ASN A 102 21.14 -15.92 -12.05
CA ASN A 102 20.28 -15.46 -13.13
C ASN A 102 19.60 -14.11 -12.82
N GLY A 103 19.91 -13.52 -11.68
CA GLY A 103 19.27 -12.27 -11.24
C GLY A 103 17.88 -12.44 -10.65
N LEU A 104 17.45 -13.65 -10.32
CA LEU A 104 16.18 -13.96 -9.70
C LEU A 104 16.27 -13.94 -8.18
N SER A 105 15.20 -13.49 -7.52
CA SER A 105 15.12 -13.43 -6.07
C SER A 105 15.05 -14.82 -5.43
N ARG A 106 15.81 -15.05 -4.36
CA ARG A 106 15.65 -16.27 -3.56
C ARG A 106 14.40 -16.25 -2.67
N LEU A 107 13.92 -15.07 -2.31
CA LEU A 107 12.69 -14.93 -1.52
C LEU A 107 11.43 -15.15 -2.38
N ILE A 108 11.46 -14.72 -3.64
CA ILE A 108 10.41 -14.90 -4.66
C ILE A 108 11.11 -15.44 -5.93
N PRO A 109 11.31 -16.77 -6.05
CA PRO A 109 12.29 -17.36 -6.97
C PRO A 109 12.18 -16.96 -8.45
N SER A 110 11.01 -16.57 -8.90
CA SER A 110 10.75 -16.13 -10.29
C SER A 110 10.90 -14.63 -10.50
N LEU A 111 11.05 -13.83 -9.43
CA LEU A 111 11.03 -12.38 -9.52
C LEU A 111 12.39 -11.83 -9.96
N PRO A 112 12.48 -11.14 -11.12
CA PRO A 112 13.70 -10.45 -11.53
C PRO A 112 13.95 -9.25 -10.61
N VAL A 113 15.00 -9.32 -9.78
CA VAL A 113 15.24 -8.40 -8.66
C VAL A 113 15.34 -6.95 -9.12
N GLU A 114 16.14 -6.67 -10.15
CA GLU A 114 16.35 -5.29 -10.62
C GLU A 114 15.08 -4.68 -11.23
N ALA A 115 14.29 -5.48 -11.96
CA ALA A 115 13.02 -5.01 -12.50
C ALA A 115 11.99 -4.74 -11.39
N ALA A 116 11.99 -5.56 -10.33
CA ALA A 116 11.14 -5.36 -9.17
C ALA A 116 11.53 -4.11 -8.37
N LEU A 117 12.84 -3.88 -8.16
CA LEU A 117 13.34 -2.69 -7.49
C LEU A 117 13.00 -1.41 -8.27
N ALA A 118 13.06 -1.45 -9.60
CA ALA A 118 12.68 -0.30 -10.44
C ALA A 118 11.24 0.17 -10.21
N LEU A 119 10.35 -0.67 -9.69
CA LEU A 119 8.98 -0.27 -9.34
C LEU A 119 8.90 0.65 -8.11
N GLY A 120 9.91 0.67 -7.25
CA GLY A 120 9.90 1.51 -6.05
C GLY A 120 11.00 2.57 -6.02
N ILE A 121 12.04 2.48 -6.85
CA ILE A 121 13.17 3.42 -6.83
C ILE A 121 12.72 4.84 -7.22
N GLU A 122 13.10 5.81 -6.41
CA GLU A 122 12.92 7.24 -6.67
C GLU A 122 13.82 7.68 -7.83
N GLU A 123 13.33 8.63 -8.64
CA GLU A 123 14.05 9.10 -9.82
C GLU A 123 15.43 9.66 -9.48
N GLY A 124 16.46 9.21 -10.18
CA GLY A 124 17.83 9.67 -10.04
C GLY A 124 18.56 9.23 -8.77
N GLY A 125 18.01 8.28 -8.00
CA GLY A 125 18.59 7.81 -6.75
C GLY A 125 18.57 6.30 -6.54
N ASP A 126 19.06 5.90 -5.36
CA ASP A 126 19.11 4.51 -4.89
C ASP A 126 18.10 4.26 -3.76
N ILE A 127 17.17 5.16 -3.55
CA ILE A 127 16.16 5.05 -2.49
C ILE A 127 14.92 4.36 -3.06
N PHE A 128 14.53 3.28 -2.42
CA PHE A 128 13.29 2.57 -2.67
C PHE A 128 12.18 3.11 -1.77
N ASN A 129 11.12 3.59 -2.38
CA ASN A 129 9.98 4.22 -1.73
C ASN A 129 8.76 3.29 -1.79
N MET A 130 8.28 2.85 -0.63
CA MET A 130 7.19 1.89 -0.54
C MET A 130 5.85 2.45 -1.05
N ALA A 131 5.61 3.76 -0.93
CA ALA A 131 4.41 4.36 -1.50
C ALA A 131 4.49 4.41 -3.04
N GLN A 132 5.66 4.70 -3.62
CA GLN A 132 5.83 4.63 -5.08
C GLN A 132 5.58 3.22 -5.61
N LEU A 133 6.10 2.19 -4.93
CA LEU A 133 5.74 0.81 -5.25
C LEU A 133 4.22 0.63 -5.21
N GLY A 134 3.56 1.05 -4.15
CA GLY A 134 2.10 0.96 -4.00
C GLY A 134 1.34 1.60 -5.15
N PHE A 135 1.71 2.82 -5.54
CA PHE A 135 1.09 3.51 -6.69
C PHE A 135 1.36 2.81 -8.03
N ARG A 136 2.58 2.30 -8.24
CA ARG A 136 2.95 1.65 -9.51
C ARG A 136 2.31 0.28 -9.71
N ILE A 137 2.01 -0.44 -8.62
CA ILE A 137 1.35 -1.77 -8.68
C ILE A 137 -0.16 -1.71 -8.47
N ALA A 138 -0.76 -0.53 -8.32
CA ALA A 138 -2.20 -0.36 -8.19
C ALA A 138 -2.80 0.35 -9.40
N GLN A 139 -3.98 -0.10 -9.82
CA GLN A 139 -4.75 0.57 -10.87
C GLN A 139 -5.59 1.72 -10.32
N ARG A 140 -6.03 1.61 -9.07
CA ARG A 140 -6.83 2.61 -8.37
C ARG A 140 -6.11 3.01 -7.10
N SER A 141 -6.03 4.33 -6.87
CA SER A 141 -5.39 4.87 -5.67
C SER A 141 -6.22 6.00 -5.09
N ASN A 142 -6.23 6.09 -3.76
CA ASN A 142 -6.94 7.15 -3.06
C ASN A 142 -6.24 7.55 -1.75
N GLY A 143 -6.44 8.81 -1.37
CA GLY A 143 -6.22 9.28 0.00
C GLY A 143 -7.50 9.15 0.84
N VAL A 144 -7.39 9.31 2.16
CA VAL A 144 -8.45 9.02 3.14
C VAL A 144 -9.35 10.21 3.49
N ALA A 145 -9.22 11.31 2.77
CA ALA A 145 -10.10 12.48 2.82
C ALA A 145 -9.90 13.34 1.56
N LYS A 146 -10.83 14.23 1.25
CA LYS A 146 -10.70 15.13 0.08
C LYS A 146 -9.40 15.95 0.11
N LEU A 147 -9.08 16.55 1.24
CA LEU A 147 -7.85 17.32 1.42
C LEU A 147 -6.61 16.40 1.26
N HIS A 148 -6.64 15.22 1.88
CA HIS A 148 -5.53 14.26 1.79
C HIS A 148 -5.30 13.80 0.33
N GLY A 149 -6.36 13.51 -0.43
CA GLY A 149 -6.25 13.20 -1.86
C GLY A 149 -5.59 14.33 -2.65
N SER A 150 -5.93 15.59 -2.35
CA SER A 150 -5.31 16.77 -2.99
C SER A 150 -3.81 16.88 -2.65
N VAL A 151 -3.45 16.71 -1.38
CA VAL A 151 -2.05 16.69 -0.92
C VAL A 151 -1.27 15.56 -1.58
N SER A 152 -1.84 14.35 -1.62
CA SER A 152 -1.21 13.18 -2.23
C SER A 152 -0.96 13.39 -3.73
N ARG A 153 -1.87 14.02 -4.47
CA ARG A 153 -1.62 14.37 -5.88
C ARG A 153 -0.38 15.23 -6.06
N GLY A 154 -0.20 16.25 -5.22
CA GLY A 154 1.01 17.09 -5.24
C GLY A 154 2.27 16.32 -4.85
N MET A 155 2.20 15.45 -3.83
CA MET A 155 3.35 14.67 -3.36
C MET A 155 3.86 13.64 -4.39
N PHE A 156 2.97 13.09 -5.20
CA PHE A 156 3.28 11.99 -6.11
C PHE A 156 3.11 12.37 -7.59
N GLN A 157 3.04 13.67 -7.92
CA GLN A 157 2.92 14.15 -9.30
C GLN A 157 4.05 13.64 -10.20
N ASN A 158 5.26 13.50 -9.65
CA ASN A 158 6.43 12.98 -10.37
C ASN A 158 6.24 11.56 -10.93
N LEU A 159 5.32 10.76 -10.38
CA LEU A 159 4.98 9.43 -10.91
C LEU A 159 4.10 9.48 -12.17
N TYR A 160 3.58 10.65 -12.50
CA TYR A 160 2.61 10.87 -13.58
C TYR A 160 3.10 11.99 -14.51
N PRO A 161 4.19 11.75 -15.27
CA PRO A 161 4.74 12.77 -16.15
C PRO A 161 3.70 13.23 -17.19
N GLY A 162 3.60 14.55 -17.35
CA GLY A 162 2.64 15.16 -18.28
C GLY A 162 1.26 15.46 -17.68
N PHE A 163 1.01 15.10 -16.41
CA PHE A 163 -0.24 15.46 -15.71
C PHE A 163 -0.03 16.69 -14.83
N ASP A 164 -0.97 17.61 -14.85
CA ASP A 164 -1.06 18.65 -13.82
C ASP A 164 -1.55 18.05 -12.50
N VAL A 165 -1.22 18.68 -11.35
CA VAL A 165 -1.58 18.17 -10.01
C VAL A 165 -3.06 17.77 -9.89
N PRO A 166 -4.04 18.55 -10.40
CA PRO A 166 -5.44 18.15 -10.32
C PRO A 166 -5.80 16.89 -11.12
N GLU A 167 -5.01 16.56 -12.15
CA GLU A 167 -5.24 15.46 -13.08
C GLU A 167 -4.61 14.16 -12.61
N VAL A 168 -3.65 14.22 -11.65
CA VAL A 168 -3.01 13.03 -11.09
C VAL A 168 -4.09 12.05 -10.58
N PRO A 169 -4.10 10.77 -11.02
CA PRO A 169 -5.20 9.85 -10.79
C PRO A 169 -5.21 9.26 -9.36
N ILE A 170 -5.11 10.13 -8.38
CA ILE A 170 -5.26 9.81 -6.95
C ILE A 170 -6.58 10.42 -6.47
N GLY A 171 -7.54 9.55 -6.22
CA GLY A 171 -8.86 9.92 -5.71
C GLY A 171 -8.87 10.19 -4.21
N SER A 172 -10.07 10.26 -3.65
CA SER A 172 -10.24 10.31 -2.20
C SER A 172 -11.49 9.55 -1.78
N VAL A 173 -11.35 8.79 -0.69
CA VAL A 173 -12.47 8.17 0.03
C VAL A 173 -12.36 8.60 1.48
N THR A 174 -13.30 9.42 1.94
CA THR A 174 -13.27 9.93 3.32
C THR A 174 -13.56 8.79 4.30
N ASN A 175 -12.67 8.60 5.27
CA ASN A 175 -12.85 7.59 6.30
C ASN A 175 -14.13 7.83 7.10
N GLY A 176 -14.83 6.76 7.42
CA GLY A 176 -15.91 6.80 8.39
C GLY A 176 -15.38 7.01 9.81
N VAL A 177 -16.19 7.65 10.64
CA VAL A 177 -15.89 7.86 12.06
C VAL A 177 -16.99 7.22 12.90
N HIS A 178 -16.60 6.28 13.79
CA HIS A 178 -17.52 5.73 14.75
C HIS A 178 -17.39 6.50 16.08
N ARG A 179 -18.21 7.53 16.23
CA ARG A 179 -18.17 8.47 17.37
C ARG A 179 -18.04 7.78 18.72
N ARG A 180 -18.87 6.79 19.00
CA ARG A 180 -18.89 6.09 20.30
C ARG A 180 -17.56 5.41 20.65
N THR A 181 -16.82 4.93 19.66
CA THR A 181 -15.48 4.34 19.89
C THR A 181 -14.45 5.40 20.27
N TRP A 182 -14.56 6.61 19.71
CA TRP A 182 -13.57 7.67 19.86
C TRP A 182 -13.91 8.70 20.93
N THR A 183 -15.14 8.69 21.45
CA THR A 183 -15.56 9.59 22.52
C THR A 183 -15.37 8.88 23.88
N SER A 184 -14.60 9.49 24.79
CA SER A 184 -14.47 8.97 26.15
C SER A 184 -15.80 9.03 26.89
N ALA A 185 -16.01 8.16 27.89
CA ALA A 185 -17.22 8.17 28.70
C ALA A 185 -17.47 9.52 29.36
N HIS A 186 -16.42 10.22 29.84
CA HIS A 186 -16.53 11.54 30.44
C HIS A 186 -17.03 12.61 29.44
N MET A 187 -16.57 12.55 28.19
CA MET A 187 -17.04 13.47 27.16
C MET A 187 -18.47 13.15 26.73
N ASP A 188 -18.84 11.87 26.64
CA ASP A 188 -20.22 11.47 26.34
C ASP A 188 -21.19 11.95 27.42
N ASP A 189 -20.82 11.85 28.70
CA ASP A 189 -21.58 12.37 29.83
C ASP A 189 -21.69 13.91 29.79
N LEU A 190 -20.62 14.60 29.38
CA LEU A 190 -20.65 16.05 29.22
C LEU A 190 -21.61 16.48 28.09
N TYR A 191 -21.55 15.79 26.96
CA TYR A 191 -22.47 16.04 25.86
C TYR A 191 -23.94 15.80 26.25
N LYS A 192 -24.24 14.71 26.95
CA LYS A 192 -25.59 14.43 27.47
C LYS A 192 -26.08 15.52 28.42
N LYS A 193 -25.21 16.01 29.31
CA LYS A 193 -25.56 17.09 30.24
C LYS A 193 -25.81 18.43 29.54
N ALA A 194 -25.00 18.74 28.50
CA ALA A 194 -25.07 20.02 27.81
C ALA A 194 -26.18 20.07 26.75
N LEU A 195 -26.42 18.96 26.03
CA LEU A 195 -27.26 18.90 24.86
C LEU A 195 -28.54 18.05 25.05
N GLY A 196 -28.64 17.34 26.20
CA GLY A 196 -29.70 16.34 26.42
C GLY A 196 -29.48 15.08 25.56
N ASP A 197 -30.54 14.34 25.32
CA ASP A 197 -30.52 13.10 24.51
C ASP A 197 -30.52 13.37 22.98
N VAL A 198 -29.74 14.34 22.54
CA VAL A 198 -29.58 14.63 21.12
C VAL A 198 -28.63 13.64 20.50
N ASP A 199 -29.03 12.98 19.41
CA ASP A 199 -28.12 12.16 18.61
C ASP A 199 -27.19 13.05 17.80
N ILE A 200 -26.01 13.34 18.39
CA ILE A 200 -24.98 14.19 17.76
C ILE A 200 -24.50 13.60 16.42
N SER A 201 -24.68 12.29 16.19
CA SER A 201 -24.31 11.67 14.91
C SER A 201 -25.21 12.11 13.74
N SER A 202 -26.37 12.64 14.04
CA SER A 202 -27.34 13.15 13.05
C SER A 202 -27.21 14.65 12.78
N MET A 203 -26.35 15.38 13.50
CA MET A 203 -26.14 16.82 13.28
C MET A 203 -25.30 17.04 12.02
N SER A 204 -25.88 17.75 11.03
CA SER A 204 -25.24 18.03 9.74
C SER A 204 -24.31 19.25 9.76
N ASP A 205 -24.38 20.08 10.78
CA ASP A 205 -23.67 21.34 10.87
C ASP A 205 -22.67 21.34 12.04
N TRP A 206 -21.39 21.19 11.66
CA TRP A 206 -20.24 21.40 12.53
C TRP A 206 -19.42 22.57 12.01
#